data_b09304194bf43ef101e800d98b83663e
#
_entry.id   b09304194bf43ef101e800d98b83663e
#
_cell.length_a   1.000
_cell.length_b   1.000
_cell.length_c   1.000
_cell.angle_alpha   90.00
_cell.angle_beta   90.00
_cell.angle_gamma   90.00
#
_symmetry.space_group_name_H-M   'P 1'
#
loop_
_entity.id
_entity.type
_entity.pdbx_description
1 polymer ?
#
loop_
_entity_poly.entity_id
_entity_poly.type
_entity_poly.pdbx_seq_one_letter_code
_entity_poly.pdbx_strand_id
1 'polypeptide(L)'
;MIISTWSRPRWTRRWPGSEYPPMSEPPRRRYDYVSDAAEIYRRSFATIRAEADLSALAADAQVVAVRMIHATGQVGLPAEMAFHPRLVTTARDALRAGAPIFTDAQMIASGITRRRLPAENAVHCLLHDERTPGLAYRWGTTRSAAAVSLWGSELEGAVVAIGNAPTALFHLLELIADGGPRPSAIIGIPVGFIGSAESKVALVENPWDLPYLVVHGRRGGSALCVAAVNALAQEAEI
;
A
#
# COMPACT_ATOMS: atom_id res chain seq x y z
N MET A 1 -23.22 18.80 -42.32
CA MET A 1 -23.01 17.62 -41.46
C MET A 1 -21.67 16.97 -41.91
N ILE A 2 -20.58 17.40 -41.28
CA ILE A 2 -19.22 16.95 -41.66
C ILE A 2 -18.79 15.96 -40.58
N ILE A 3 -18.79 14.68 -40.92
CA ILE A 3 -18.26 13.61 -40.07
C ILE A 3 -16.75 13.64 -40.22
N SER A 4 -16.02 14.14 -39.22
CA SER A 4 -14.56 14.09 -39.18
C SER A 4 -14.14 12.66 -38.95
N THR A 5 -13.47 12.06 -39.94
CA THR A 5 -12.79 10.79 -39.82
C THR A 5 -11.58 10.95 -38.90
N TRP A 6 -11.71 10.51 -37.64
CA TRP A 6 -10.56 10.36 -36.76
C TRP A 6 -9.66 9.24 -37.32
N SER A 7 -8.55 9.62 -37.93
CA SER A 7 -7.50 8.69 -38.30
C SER A 7 -6.85 8.13 -37.03
N ARG A 8 -6.81 6.80 -36.90
CA ARG A 8 -6.15 6.11 -35.80
C ARG A 8 -4.68 6.56 -35.67
N PRO A 9 -4.19 6.81 -34.43
CA PRO A 9 -2.81 7.24 -34.22
C PRO A 9 -1.81 6.23 -34.76
N ARG A 10 -0.69 6.72 -35.28
CA ARG A 10 0.39 5.92 -35.92
C ARG A 10 1.07 4.86 -35.02
N TRP A 11 0.80 4.82 -33.73
CA TRP A 11 1.38 3.84 -32.80
C TRP A 11 0.60 2.51 -32.72
N THR A 12 -0.38 2.29 -33.59
CA THR A 12 -0.94 0.96 -33.86
C THR A 12 -0.07 0.10 -34.79
N ARG A 13 1.17 0.53 -35.11
CA ARG A 13 2.13 -0.40 -35.71
C ARG A 13 2.33 -1.54 -34.71
N ARG A 14 1.95 -2.76 -35.12
CA ARG A 14 2.46 -3.96 -34.47
C ARG A 14 3.96 -3.78 -34.30
N TRP A 15 4.43 -3.81 -33.05
CA TRP A 15 5.85 -4.01 -32.81
C TRP A 15 6.26 -5.25 -33.59
N PRO A 16 7.38 -5.24 -34.33
CA PRO A 16 7.87 -6.43 -34.99
C PRO A 16 8.28 -7.53 -34.01
N GLY A 17 7.83 -7.48 -32.77
CA GLY A 17 8.20 -8.38 -31.68
C GLY A 17 7.39 -9.65 -31.54
N SER A 18 6.39 -9.89 -32.37
CA SER A 18 5.73 -11.21 -32.39
C SER A 18 6.59 -12.29 -33.08
N GLU A 19 7.72 -11.91 -33.67
CA GLU A 19 8.62 -12.81 -34.38
C GLU A 19 10.03 -12.96 -33.73
N TYR A 20 10.29 -12.25 -32.60
CA TYR A 20 11.52 -12.51 -31.85
C TYR A 20 11.34 -13.79 -31.03
N PRO A 21 12.06 -14.88 -31.38
CA PRO A 21 12.13 -16.04 -30.51
C PRO A 21 12.71 -15.61 -29.16
N PRO A 22 12.31 -16.25 -28.05
CA PRO A 22 12.94 -15.97 -26.77
C PRO A 22 14.45 -16.12 -26.94
N MET A 23 15.19 -15.06 -26.58
CA MET A 23 16.65 -15.05 -26.72
C MET A 23 17.24 -16.10 -25.77
N SER A 24 18.02 -17.03 -26.34
CA SER A 24 18.72 -18.06 -25.57
C SER A 24 19.95 -17.50 -24.83
N GLU A 25 20.45 -16.35 -25.27
CA GLU A 25 21.60 -15.67 -24.68
C GLU A 25 21.26 -14.23 -24.29
N PRO A 26 21.89 -13.69 -23.23
CA PRO A 26 21.65 -12.32 -22.80
C PRO A 26 22.21 -11.34 -23.86
N PRO A 27 21.63 -10.13 -23.99
CA PRO A 27 22.16 -9.11 -24.88
C PRO A 27 23.58 -8.68 -24.44
N ARG A 28 24.40 -8.27 -25.39
CA ARG A 28 25.73 -7.73 -25.09
C ARG A 28 25.59 -6.51 -24.15
N ARG A 29 26.26 -6.59 -22.99
CA ARG A 29 26.28 -5.49 -22.01
C ARG A 29 26.94 -4.24 -22.61
N ARG A 30 26.24 -3.11 -22.52
CA ARG A 30 26.68 -1.81 -23.04
C ARG A 30 26.75 -0.72 -21.97
N TYR A 31 26.10 -0.96 -20.84
CA TYR A 31 26.01 -0.01 -19.72
C TYR A 31 26.72 -0.59 -18.51
N ASP A 32 27.34 0.28 -17.71
CA ASP A 32 27.90 -0.10 -16.43
C ASP A 32 26.81 0.02 -15.35
N TYR A 33 26.42 -1.12 -14.78
CA TYR A 33 25.44 -1.18 -13.70
C TYR A 33 25.66 -2.45 -12.88
N VAL A 34 25.22 -2.40 -11.61
CA VAL A 34 25.20 -3.58 -10.75
C VAL A 34 24.07 -4.51 -11.21
N SER A 35 24.39 -5.75 -11.57
CA SER A 35 23.45 -6.76 -12.06
C SER A 35 23.08 -7.81 -11.00
N ASP A 36 23.81 -7.88 -9.90
CA ASP A 36 23.50 -8.76 -8.79
C ASP A 36 22.39 -8.16 -7.92
N ALA A 37 21.25 -8.84 -7.86
CA ALA A 37 20.08 -8.35 -7.15
C ALA A 37 20.31 -8.19 -5.63
N ALA A 38 21.05 -9.13 -5.01
CA ALA A 38 21.33 -9.06 -3.58
C ALA A 38 22.25 -7.87 -3.27
N GLU A 39 23.24 -7.62 -4.14
CA GLU A 39 24.13 -6.47 -4.02
C GLU A 39 23.38 -5.15 -4.19
N ILE A 40 22.43 -5.07 -5.15
CA ILE A 40 21.58 -3.89 -5.33
C ILE A 40 20.81 -3.59 -4.03
N TYR A 41 20.17 -4.61 -3.44
CA TYR A 41 19.44 -4.44 -2.16
C TYR A 41 20.35 -3.98 -1.03
N ARG A 42 21.50 -4.64 -0.84
CA ARG A 42 22.46 -4.28 0.22
C ARG A 42 22.94 -2.83 0.09
N ARG A 43 23.36 -2.42 -1.11
CA ARG A 43 23.81 -1.04 -1.37
C ARG A 43 22.67 -0.04 -1.18
N SER A 44 21.49 -0.33 -1.71
CA SER A 44 20.34 0.54 -1.58
C SER A 44 19.99 0.80 -0.11
N PHE A 45 19.89 -0.26 0.69
CA PHE A 45 19.53 -0.10 2.10
C PHE A 45 20.64 0.56 2.93
N ALA A 46 21.90 0.29 2.63
CA ALA A 46 23.02 0.98 3.26
C ALA A 46 23.01 2.49 2.94
N THR A 47 22.74 2.85 1.68
CA THR A 47 22.60 4.25 1.24
C THR A 47 21.43 4.92 1.95
N ILE A 48 20.26 4.29 1.99
CA ILE A 48 19.08 4.83 2.68
C ILE A 48 19.38 5.10 4.15
N ARG A 49 20.03 4.15 4.85
CA ARG A 49 20.36 4.31 6.26
C ARG A 49 21.43 5.39 6.52
N ALA A 50 22.27 5.67 5.53
CA ALA A 50 23.28 6.74 5.61
C ALA A 50 22.67 8.13 5.33
N GLU A 51 21.64 8.22 4.52
CA GLU A 51 21.07 9.49 4.06
C GLU A 51 19.79 9.91 4.80
N ALA A 52 18.97 8.94 5.25
CA ALA A 52 17.71 9.22 5.92
C ALA A 52 17.89 9.42 7.42
N ASP A 53 17.26 10.46 7.97
CA ASP A 53 17.15 10.61 9.42
C ASP A 53 16.05 9.69 9.97
N LEU A 54 16.47 8.61 10.61
CA LEU A 54 15.61 7.61 11.23
C LEU A 54 15.57 7.74 12.76
N SER A 55 16.24 8.74 13.34
CA SER A 55 16.47 8.87 14.79
C SER A 55 15.19 8.99 15.62
N ALA A 56 14.13 9.57 15.03
CA ALA A 56 12.84 9.71 15.69
C ALA A 56 11.99 8.42 15.70
N LEU A 57 12.41 7.38 14.97
CA LEU A 57 11.66 6.13 14.82
C LEU A 57 12.23 5.03 15.73
N ALA A 58 11.35 4.24 16.34
CA ALA A 58 11.75 3.01 17.03
C ALA A 58 12.43 2.03 16.06
N ALA A 59 13.32 1.17 16.57
CA ALA A 59 14.17 0.31 15.74
C ALA A 59 13.38 -0.60 14.79
N ASP A 60 12.25 -1.14 15.22
CA ASP A 60 11.35 -1.96 14.42
C ASP A 60 10.60 -1.16 13.35
N ALA A 61 10.21 0.09 13.65
CA ALA A 61 9.61 1.02 12.71
C ALA A 61 10.63 1.50 11.64
N GLN A 62 11.92 1.61 11.98
CA GLN A 62 12.96 1.96 11.01
C GLN A 62 13.04 0.93 9.85
N VAL A 63 12.86 -0.36 10.13
CA VAL A 63 12.83 -1.39 9.08
C VAL A 63 11.70 -1.14 8.09
N VAL A 64 10.53 -0.76 8.58
CA VAL A 64 9.38 -0.41 7.74
C VAL A 64 9.67 0.86 6.93
N ALA A 65 10.20 1.90 7.57
CA ALA A 65 10.53 3.17 6.93
C ALA A 65 11.57 2.98 5.81
N VAL A 66 12.65 2.22 6.05
CA VAL A 66 13.69 1.93 5.03
C VAL A 66 13.09 1.27 3.78
N ARG A 67 12.19 0.30 3.96
CA ARG A 67 11.51 -0.31 2.81
C ARG A 67 10.58 0.65 2.07
N MET A 68 9.89 1.54 2.78
CA MET A 68 9.05 2.57 2.16
C MET A 68 9.90 3.59 1.40
N ILE A 69 11.05 3.99 1.93
CA ILE A 69 12.02 4.85 1.24
C ILE A 69 12.56 4.16 -0.01
N HIS A 70 12.96 2.88 0.10
CA HIS A 70 13.44 2.10 -1.05
C HIS A 70 12.42 2.05 -2.19
N ALA A 71 11.13 1.92 -1.87
CA ALA A 71 10.06 1.86 -2.86
C ALA A 71 9.80 3.18 -3.58
N THR A 72 10.25 4.32 -3.04
CA THR A 72 9.91 5.66 -3.55
C THR A 72 11.13 6.55 -3.83
N GLY A 73 12.32 6.17 -3.36
CA GLY A 73 13.52 6.99 -3.48
C GLY A 73 13.49 8.29 -2.66
N GLN A 74 12.65 8.37 -1.60
CA GLN A 74 12.41 9.61 -0.86
C GLN A 74 13.01 9.54 0.56
N VAL A 75 14.27 9.91 0.71
CA VAL A 75 15.00 9.87 2.00
C VAL A 75 14.42 10.80 3.07
N GLY A 76 13.70 11.85 2.69
CA GLY A 76 13.00 12.74 3.62
C GLY A 76 11.64 12.22 4.14
N LEU A 77 11.23 11.02 3.75
CA LEU A 77 9.94 10.45 4.14
C LEU A 77 9.75 10.29 5.66
N PRO A 78 10.77 9.90 6.46
CA PRO A 78 10.61 9.68 7.90
C PRO A 78 10.07 10.89 8.68
N ALA A 79 10.39 12.11 8.25
CA ALA A 79 9.91 13.34 8.89
C ALA A 79 8.38 13.51 8.83
N GLU A 80 7.71 12.83 7.91
CA GLU A 80 6.26 12.87 7.75
C GLU A 80 5.57 11.60 8.25
N MET A 81 6.32 10.61 8.71
CA MET A 81 5.77 9.34 9.20
C MET A 81 5.34 9.44 10.67
N ALA A 82 4.19 8.85 10.98
CA ALA A 82 3.81 8.62 12.35
C ALA A 82 3.38 7.16 12.54
N PHE A 83 3.97 6.53 13.56
CA PHE A 83 3.69 5.16 13.97
C PHE A 83 3.04 5.16 15.34
N HIS A 84 1.93 4.45 15.47
CA HIS A 84 1.47 4.07 16.79
C HIS A 84 2.51 3.13 17.44
N PRO A 85 2.85 3.28 18.73
CA PRO A 85 3.93 2.48 19.37
C PRO A 85 3.76 0.97 19.24
N ARG A 86 2.55 0.46 19.18
CA ARG A 86 2.24 -0.97 19.07
C ARG A 86 2.07 -1.45 17.62
N LEU A 87 2.16 -0.58 16.59
CA LEU A 87 1.82 -0.96 15.24
C LEU A 87 2.61 -2.18 14.75
N VAL A 88 3.95 -2.12 14.83
CA VAL A 88 4.80 -3.15 14.22
C VAL A 88 4.57 -4.51 14.88
N THR A 89 4.55 -4.54 16.20
CA THR A 89 4.29 -5.79 16.95
C THR A 89 2.91 -6.33 16.66
N THR A 90 1.86 -5.51 16.80
CA THR A 90 0.48 -5.96 16.61
C THR A 90 0.21 -6.43 15.18
N ALA A 91 0.72 -5.70 14.16
CA ALA A 91 0.55 -6.11 12.77
C ALA A 91 1.27 -7.45 12.47
N ARG A 92 2.50 -7.62 12.96
CA ARG A 92 3.25 -8.86 12.78
C ARG A 92 2.58 -10.04 13.44
N ASP A 93 2.11 -9.88 14.68
CA ASP A 93 1.44 -10.94 15.41
C ASP A 93 0.10 -11.33 14.72
N ALA A 94 -0.68 -10.37 14.27
CA ALA A 94 -1.87 -10.63 13.49
C ALA A 94 -1.56 -11.40 12.20
N LEU A 95 -0.54 -10.97 11.44
CA LEU A 95 -0.14 -11.66 10.21
C LEU A 95 0.35 -13.08 10.49
N ARG A 96 1.13 -13.32 11.54
CA ARG A 96 1.57 -14.67 11.94
C ARG A 96 0.41 -15.56 12.37
N ALA A 97 -0.62 -14.97 12.96
CA ALA A 97 -1.86 -15.68 13.33
C ALA A 97 -2.77 -15.96 12.11
N GLY A 98 -2.38 -15.57 10.90
CA GLY A 98 -3.15 -15.81 9.68
C GLY A 98 -4.22 -14.76 9.41
N ALA A 99 -4.20 -13.61 10.09
CA ALA A 99 -5.18 -12.55 9.86
C ALA A 99 -5.26 -12.15 8.38
N PRO A 100 -6.48 -11.89 7.86
CA PRO A 100 -6.65 -11.39 6.51
C PRO A 100 -6.14 -9.95 6.37
N ILE A 101 -5.83 -9.57 5.13
CA ILE A 101 -5.43 -8.21 4.78
C ILE A 101 -6.51 -7.61 3.89
N PHE A 102 -7.11 -6.50 4.32
CA PHE A 102 -8.07 -5.76 3.51
C PHE A 102 -7.41 -4.53 2.86
N THR A 103 -7.70 -4.31 1.59
CA THR A 103 -7.12 -3.21 0.81
C THR A 103 -8.19 -2.39 0.10
N ASP A 104 -7.97 -1.07 -0.01
CA ASP A 104 -8.88 -0.16 -0.71
C ASP A 104 -8.66 -0.11 -2.22
N ALA A 105 -7.57 -0.70 -2.71
CA ALA A 105 -7.22 -0.68 -4.13
C ALA A 105 -6.60 -1.99 -4.60
N GLN A 106 -6.95 -2.43 -5.80
CA GLN A 106 -6.41 -3.63 -6.43
C GLN A 106 -4.88 -3.56 -6.60
N MET A 107 -4.33 -2.36 -6.82
CA MET A 107 -2.89 -2.14 -6.91
C MET A 107 -2.17 -2.55 -5.61
N ILE A 108 -2.75 -2.30 -4.44
CA ILE A 108 -2.20 -2.73 -3.15
C ILE A 108 -2.29 -4.25 -3.05
N ALA A 109 -3.45 -4.83 -3.28
CA ALA A 109 -3.66 -6.27 -3.22
C ALA A 109 -2.70 -7.05 -4.13
N SER A 110 -2.44 -6.52 -5.34
CA SER A 110 -1.52 -7.11 -6.32
C SER A 110 -0.05 -6.91 -5.95
N GLY A 111 0.30 -5.83 -5.25
CA GLY A 111 1.66 -5.51 -4.84
C GLY A 111 2.14 -6.26 -3.61
N ILE A 112 1.23 -6.79 -2.78
CA ILE A 112 1.59 -7.59 -1.62
C ILE A 112 2.23 -8.90 -2.07
N THR A 113 3.47 -9.10 -1.66
CA THR A 113 4.29 -10.25 -2.04
C THR A 113 3.88 -11.48 -1.22
N ARG A 114 3.05 -12.35 -1.80
CA ARG A 114 2.47 -13.52 -1.11
C ARG A 114 3.51 -14.38 -0.39
N ARG A 115 4.66 -14.66 -1.02
CA ARG A 115 5.75 -15.44 -0.42
C ARG A 115 6.39 -14.81 0.82
N ARG A 116 6.11 -13.54 1.12
CA ARG A 116 6.58 -12.84 2.33
C ARG A 116 5.60 -12.96 3.48
N LEU A 117 4.35 -13.30 3.20
CA LEU A 117 3.34 -13.46 4.24
C LEU A 117 3.70 -14.67 5.12
N PRO A 118 3.65 -14.51 6.45
CA PRO A 118 4.11 -15.55 7.38
C PRO A 118 3.14 -16.72 7.51
N ALA A 119 1.92 -16.58 7.03
CA ALA A 119 0.87 -17.60 7.03
C ALA A 119 0.07 -17.52 5.73
N GLU A 120 -0.99 -18.31 5.61
CA GLU A 120 -1.94 -18.24 4.49
C GLU A 120 -2.88 -17.04 4.63
N ASN A 121 -2.32 -15.84 4.72
CA ASN A 121 -3.08 -14.61 4.86
C ASN A 121 -3.86 -14.32 3.58
N ALA A 122 -5.18 -14.36 3.65
CA ALA A 122 -6.04 -13.91 2.57
C ALA A 122 -5.85 -12.40 2.33
N VAL A 123 -5.83 -11.97 1.07
CA VAL A 123 -5.77 -10.54 0.74
C VAL A 123 -6.96 -10.18 -0.10
N HIS A 124 -7.78 -9.27 0.42
CA HIS A 124 -9.06 -8.88 -0.15
C HIS A 124 -9.02 -7.44 -0.66
N CYS A 125 -9.62 -7.24 -1.83
CA CYS A 125 -9.96 -5.92 -2.36
C CYS A 125 -11.37 -6.01 -2.95
N LEU A 126 -12.35 -5.42 -2.27
CA LEU A 126 -13.76 -5.48 -2.69
C LEU A 126 -14.19 -4.26 -3.53
N LEU A 127 -13.23 -3.48 -4.03
CA LEU A 127 -13.50 -2.31 -4.90
C LEU A 127 -14.29 -2.68 -6.17
N HIS A 128 -14.09 -3.89 -6.69
CA HIS A 128 -14.74 -4.40 -7.89
C HIS A 128 -15.81 -5.49 -7.60
N ASP A 129 -16.18 -5.67 -6.33
CA ASP A 129 -17.32 -6.52 -5.98
C ASP A 129 -18.59 -5.97 -6.65
N GLU A 130 -19.44 -6.84 -7.17
CA GLU A 130 -20.66 -6.47 -7.90
C GLU A 130 -21.64 -5.64 -7.08
N ARG A 131 -21.60 -5.75 -5.75
CA ARG A 131 -22.44 -4.98 -4.82
C ARG A 131 -21.96 -3.56 -4.63
N THR A 132 -20.66 -3.29 -4.79
CA THR A 132 -20.02 -2.00 -4.51
C THR A 132 -20.64 -0.82 -5.26
N PRO A 133 -20.89 -0.88 -6.58
CA PRO A 133 -21.50 0.25 -7.29
C PRO A 133 -22.91 0.59 -6.80
N GLY A 134 -23.71 -0.45 -6.50
CA GLY A 134 -25.07 -0.26 -6.01
C GLY A 134 -25.11 0.34 -4.61
N LEU A 135 -24.19 -0.05 -3.71
CA LEU A 135 -24.05 0.54 -2.39
C LEU A 135 -23.60 2.00 -2.48
N ALA A 136 -22.57 2.28 -3.26
CA ALA A 136 -22.06 3.64 -3.45
C ALA A 136 -23.14 4.60 -3.95
N TYR A 137 -23.94 4.17 -4.91
CA TYR A 137 -25.06 4.96 -5.44
C TYR A 137 -26.14 5.24 -4.39
N ARG A 138 -26.59 4.19 -3.67
CA ARG A 138 -27.64 4.35 -2.64
C ARG A 138 -27.23 5.24 -1.48
N TRP A 139 -25.96 5.23 -1.12
CA TRP A 139 -25.44 6.00 0.02
C TRP A 139 -24.86 7.36 -0.36
N GLY A 140 -24.81 7.70 -1.65
CA GLY A 140 -24.22 8.94 -2.13
C GLY A 140 -22.74 9.06 -1.80
N THR A 141 -21.99 7.93 -1.80
CA THR A 141 -20.59 7.87 -1.42
C THR A 141 -19.70 7.32 -2.55
N THR A 142 -18.40 7.24 -2.32
CA THR A 142 -17.46 6.67 -3.29
C THR A 142 -17.51 5.14 -3.27
N ARG A 143 -17.12 4.50 -4.37
CA ARG A 143 -16.96 3.04 -4.43
C ARG A 143 -15.97 2.52 -3.39
N SER A 144 -14.88 3.28 -3.14
CA SER A 144 -13.87 2.88 -2.14
C SER A 144 -14.45 2.86 -0.73
N ALA A 145 -15.25 3.86 -0.34
CA ALA A 145 -15.97 3.88 0.93
C ALA A 145 -16.98 2.73 1.03
N ALA A 146 -17.82 2.55 0.00
CA ALA A 146 -18.82 1.49 -0.02
C ALA A 146 -18.20 0.08 0.07
N ALA A 147 -17.03 -0.13 -0.57
CA ALA A 147 -16.31 -1.39 -0.52
C ALA A 147 -15.84 -1.78 0.89
N VAL A 148 -15.50 -0.79 1.73
CA VAL A 148 -15.09 -1.00 3.13
C VAL A 148 -16.22 -1.66 3.93
N SER A 149 -17.47 -1.27 3.71
CA SER A 149 -18.63 -1.88 4.39
C SER A 149 -18.84 -3.37 4.02
N LEU A 150 -18.27 -3.83 2.92
CA LEU A 150 -18.35 -5.23 2.52
C LEU A 150 -17.32 -6.13 3.23
N TRP A 151 -16.39 -5.56 3.99
CA TRP A 151 -15.41 -6.33 4.76
C TRP A 151 -16.05 -7.13 5.89
N GLY A 152 -17.18 -6.67 6.41
CA GLY A 152 -18.00 -7.40 7.36
C GLY A 152 -17.26 -7.75 8.66
N SER A 153 -17.65 -8.88 9.27
CA SER A 153 -17.06 -9.34 10.53
C SER A 153 -15.61 -9.82 10.39
N GLU A 154 -15.14 -10.16 9.18
CA GLU A 154 -13.74 -10.55 8.94
C GLU A 154 -12.75 -9.39 9.14
N LEU A 155 -13.24 -8.15 9.27
CA LEU A 155 -12.45 -7.00 9.66
C LEU A 155 -11.91 -7.11 11.09
N GLU A 156 -12.59 -7.85 11.97
CA GLU A 156 -12.13 -8.04 13.35
C GLU A 156 -10.75 -8.71 13.36
N GLY A 157 -9.78 -8.04 13.96
CA GLY A 157 -8.40 -8.54 14.04
C GLY A 157 -7.60 -8.51 12.72
N ALA A 158 -8.18 -8.06 11.62
CA ALA A 158 -7.53 -7.97 10.32
C ALA A 158 -6.40 -6.91 10.28
N VAL A 159 -5.56 -6.97 9.27
CA VAL A 159 -4.65 -5.88 8.88
C VAL A 159 -5.28 -5.09 7.74
N VAL A 160 -5.42 -3.78 7.90
CA VAL A 160 -6.00 -2.92 6.88
C VAL A 160 -4.93 -2.09 6.19
N ALA A 161 -4.98 -2.02 4.87
CA ALA A 161 -4.05 -1.29 4.01
C ALA A 161 -4.80 -0.36 3.06
N ILE A 162 -4.91 0.92 3.44
CA ILE A 162 -5.56 1.98 2.66
C ILE A 162 -4.49 2.93 2.16
N GLY A 163 -4.23 2.91 0.85
CA GLY A 163 -3.20 3.72 0.21
C GLY A 163 -3.70 4.54 -0.97
N ASN A 164 -4.99 4.46 -1.30
CA ASN A 164 -5.54 5.17 -2.44
C ASN A 164 -6.58 6.21 -2.04
N ALA A 165 -7.67 5.81 -1.36
CA ALA A 165 -8.83 6.65 -1.17
C ALA A 165 -8.99 7.17 0.27
N PRO A 166 -8.90 8.50 0.52
CA PRO A 166 -9.21 9.09 1.82
C PRO A 166 -10.61 8.73 2.32
N THR A 167 -11.58 8.63 1.43
CA THR A 167 -12.95 8.26 1.77
C THR A 167 -13.09 6.84 2.31
N ALA A 168 -12.22 5.91 1.91
CA ALA A 168 -12.17 4.58 2.50
C ALA A 168 -11.68 4.64 3.96
N LEU A 169 -10.69 5.49 4.25
CA LEU A 169 -10.15 5.64 5.59
C LEU A 169 -11.17 6.31 6.53
N PHE A 170 -11.81 7.38 6.11
CA PHE A 170 -12.90 7.99 6.88
C PHE A 170 -14.02 7.01 7.17
N HIS A 171 -14.48 6.31 6.12
CA HIS A 171 -15.59 5.35 6.27
C HIS A 171 -15.25 4.19 7.21
N LEU A 172 -14.01 3.71 7.20
CA LEU A 172 -13.54 2.72 8.16
C LEU A 172 -13.64 3.25 9.60
N LEU A 173 -13.19 4.47 9.83
CA LEU A 173 -13.25 5.09 11.17
C LEU A 173 -14.70 5.32 11.61
N GLU A 174 -15.60 5.71 10.72
CA GLU A 174 -17.04 5.85 10.98
C GLU A 174 -17.67 4.50 11.35
N LEU A 175 -17.37 3.42 10.62
CA LEU A 175 -17.85 2.08 10.97
C LEU A 175 -17.39 1.64 12.36
N ILE A 176 -16.14 1.93 12.72
CA ILE A 176 -15.61 1.60 14.06
C ILE A 176 -16.29 2.47 15.13
N ALA A 177 -16.55 3.75 14.84
CA ALA A 177 -17.27 4.65 15.73
C ALA A 177 -18.70 4.16 16.02
N ASP A 178 -19.36 3.57 15.05
CA ASP A 178 -20.69 2.97 15.16
C ASP A 178 -20.69 1.58 15.84
N GLY A 179 -19.53 1.16 16.39
CA GLY A 179 -19.39 -0.11 17.11
C GLY A 179 -19.07 -1.30 16.22
N GLY A 180 -18.65 -1.08 14.99
CA GLY A 180 -18.21 -2.12 14.06
C GLY A 180 -16.90 -2.81 14.48
N PRO A 181 -16.52 -3.88 13.74
CA PRO A 181 -15.32 -4.66 14.01
C PRO A 181 -14.04 -3.82 13.97
N ARG A 182 -13.05 -4.17 14.79
CA ARG A 182 -11.78 -3.43 14.90
C ARG A 182 -10.62 -4.22 14.31
N PRO A 183 -9.90 -3.65 13.34
CA PRO A 183 -8.69 -4.28 12.82
C PRO A 183 -7.56 -4.25 13.87
N SER A 184 -6.62 -5.19 13.77
CA SER A 184 -5.41 -5.23 14.58
C SER A 184 -4.46 -4.10 14.24
N ALA A 185 -4.41 -3.69 12.96
CA ALA A 185 -3.52 -2.64 12.50
C ALA A 185 -4.06 -1.95 11.24
N ILE A 186 -3.80 -0.64 11.12
CA ILE A 186 -4.21 0.17 9.95
C ILE A 186 -2.99 0.86 9.34
N ILE A 187 -2.64 0.49 8.11
CA ILE A 187 -1.70 1.23 7.28
C ILE A 187 -2.54 2.24 6.48
N GLY A 188 -2.68 3.46 7.04
CA GLY A 188 -3.53 4.53 6.50
C GLY A 188 -2.72 5.61 5.79
N ILE A 189 -2.34 5.39 4.54
CA ILE A 189 -1.50 6.29 3.74
C ILE A 189 -2.14 6.66 2.40
N PRO A 190 -3.43 7.07 2.38
CA PRO A 190 -4.02 7.51 1.12
C PRO A 190 -3.27 8.73 0.57
N VAL A 191 -3.26 8.86 -0.76
CA VAL A 191 -2.63 9.98 -1.48
C VAL A 191 -3.70 10.95 -1.96
N GLY A 192 -3.41 12.24 -2.00
CA GLY A 192 -4.29 13.19 -2.69
C GLY A 192 -4.36 14.57 -2.11
N PHE A 193 -5.21 15.38 -2.74
CA PHE A 193 -5.37 16.79 -2.44
C PHE A 193 -6.65 17.11 -1.64
N ILE A 194 -7.60 16.19 -1.61
CA ILE A 194 -8.90 16.36 -0.93
C ILE A 194 -9.06 15.21 0.08
N GLY A 195 -9.13 15.53 1.35
CA GLY A 195 -9.36 14.59 2.44
C GLY A 195 -8.16 13.70 2.82
N SER A 196 -7.04 13.74 2.06
CA SER A 196 -5.89 12.87 2.32
C SER A 196 -5.19 13.20 3.64
N ALA A 197 -4.88 14.47 3.88
CA ALA A 197 -4.25 14.90 5.11
C ALA A 197 -5.20 14.72 6.30
N GLU A 198 -6.45 15.11 6.11
CA GLU A 198 -7.50 15.11 7.13
C GLU A 198 -7.84 13.67 7.59
N SER A 199 -7.93 12.73 6.68
CA SER A 199 -8.21 11.32 7.04
C SER A 199 -7.10 10.69 7.88
N LYS A 200 -5.84 11.07 7.64
CA LYS A 200 -4.70 10.59 8.43
C LYS A 200 -4.66 11.22 9.82
N VAL A 201 -5.01 12.51 9.91
CA VAL A 201 -5.18 13.17 11.22
C VAL A 201 -6.26 12.47 12.02
N ALA A 202 -7.43 12.20 11.40
CA ALA A 202 -8.51 11.47 12.05
C ALA A 202 -8.08 10.07 12.53
N LEU A 203 -7.22 9.37 11.78
CA LEU A 203 -6.67 8.08 12.20
C LEU A 203 -5.69 8.23 13.37
N VAL A 204 -4.83 9.24 13.36
CA VAL A 204 -3.87 9.50 14.46
C VAL A 204 -4.60 9.86 15.76
N GLU A 205 -5.65 10.66 15.66
CA GLU A 205 -6.47 11.12 16.79
C GLU A 205 -7.55 10.11 17.21
N ASN A 206 -7.57 8.91 16.65
CA ASN A 206 -8.59 7.93 16.96
C ASN A 206 -8.67 7.63 18.47
N PRO A 207 -9.91 7.61 19.07
CA PRO A 207 -10.07 7.41 20.49
C PRO A 207 -10.04 5.93 20.93
N TRP A 208 -9.89 5.00 19.99
CA TRP A 208 -9.95 3.55 20.25
C TRP A 208 -8.58 2.91 20.40
N ASP A 209 -7.49 3.71 20.42
CA ASP A 209 -6.10 3.23 20.54
C ASP A 209 -5.73 2.20 19.46
N LEU A 210 -6.25 2.40 18.24
CA LEU A 210 -5.97 1.53 17.08
C LEU A 210 -4.53 1.69 16.64
N PRO A 211 -3.77 0.60 16.48
CA PRO A 211 -2.42 0.66 15.93
C PRO A 211 -2.43 1.13 14.47
N TYR A 212 -1.64 2.18 14.17
CA TYR A 212 -1.61 2.80 12.85
C TYR A 212 -0.22 3.14 12.35
N LEU A 213 -0.08 3.24 11.01
CA LEU A 213 0.96 3.94 10.30
C LEU A 213 0.32 4.95 9.35
N VAL A 214 0.78 6.19 9.42
CA VAL A 214 0.44 7.24 8.45
C VAL A 214 1.69 7.93 7.91
N VAL A 215 1.54 8.57 6.75
CA VAL A 215 2.46 9.58 6.23
C VAL A 215 1.66 10.87 6.12
N HIS A 216 1.96 11.87 6.96
CA HIS A 216 1.19 13.09 7.06
C HIS A 216 1.08 13.86 5.74
N GLY A 217 0.11 14.75 5.65
CA GLY A 217 -0.10 15.60 4.48
C GLY A 217 -0.66 14.85 3.27
N ARG A 218 -0.29 15.29 2.07
CA ARG A 218 -0.80 14.77 0.80
C ARG A 218 -0.05 13.55 0.28
N ARG A 219 1.13 13.29 0.82
CA ARG A 219 2.01 12.18 0.42
C ARG A 219 1.42 10.85 0.85
N GLY A 220 1.52 9.85 0.00
CA GLY A 220 0.97 8.53 0.23
C GLY A 220 0.97 7.71 -1.05
N GLY A 221 0.08 6.74 -1.13
CA GLY A 221 -0.14 5.96 -2.34
C GLY A 221 0.06 4.47 -2.18
N SER A 222 -0.47 3.73 -3.15
CA SER A 222 -0.46 2.27 -3.12
C SER A 222 0.94 1.66 -3.01
N ALA A 223 1.96 2.25 -3.64
CA ALA A 223 3.33 1.73 -3.58
C ALA A 223 3.92 1.84 -2.16
N LEU A 224 3.72 2.97 -1.48
CA LEU A 224 4.12 3.16 -0.08
C LEU A 224 3.39 2.18 0.85
N CYS A 225 2.09 2.03 0.65
CA CYS A 225 1.25 1.12 1.41
C CYS A 225 1.70 -0.35 1.26
N VAL A 226 1.94 -0.79 0.03
CA VAL A 226 2.50 -2.12 -0.28
C VAL A 226 3.86 -2.33 0.38
N ALA A 227 4.77 -1.34 0.30
CA ALA A 227 6.09 -1.43 0.91
C ALA A 227 6.00 -1.62 2.44
N ALA A 228 5.07 -0.88 3.09
CA ALA A 228 4.82 -1.02 4.53
C ALA A 228 4.28 -2.42 4.87
N VAL A 229 3.27 -2.93 4.16
CA VAL A 229 2.71 -4.28 4.39
C VAL A 229 3.79 -5.35 4.19
N ASN A 230 4.57 -5.28 3.10
CA ASN A 230 5.64 -6.24 2.82
C ASN A 230 6.79 -6.18 3.85
N ALA A 231 7.02 -5.04 4.50
CA ALA A 231 7.99 -4.90 5.59
C ALA A 231 7.46 -5.46 6.91
N LEU A 232 6.16 -5.30 7.18
CA LEU A 232 5.51 -5.87 8.36
C LEU A 232 5.40 -7.40 8.26
N ALA A 233 5.19 -7.94 7.06
CA ALA A 233 5.05 -9.37 6.82
C ALA A 233 6.33 -10.17 7.10
N GLN A 234 7.51 -9.54 7.11
CA GLN A 234 8.80 -10.21 7.31
C GLN A 234 9.71 -9.35 8.17
N GLU A 235 10.36 -9.95 9.18
CA GLU A 235 11.29 -9.24 10.07
C GLU A 235 12.60 -8.87 9.38
N ALA A 236 13.09 -9.75 8.50
CA ALA A 236 14.31 -9.49 7.77
C ALA A 236 14.13 -8.31 6.80
N GLU A 237 15.07 -7.37 6.86
CA GLU A 237 15.07 -6.20 5.99
C GLU A 237 15.37 -6.58 4.53
N ILE A 238 16.16 -7.63 4.31
CA ILE A 238 16.58 -8.15 3.01
C ILE A 238 16.14 -9.60 2.84
#